data_783e361e6f326900a943c8e67e3228b5
#
_entry.id   783e361e6f326900a943c8e67e3228b5
#
_cell.length_a   1.000
_cell.length_b   1.000
_cell.length_c   1.000
_cell.angle_alpha   90.00
_cell.angle_beta   90.00
_cell.angle_gamma   90.00
#
_symmetry.space_group_name_H-M   'P 1'
#
loop_
_entity.id
_entity.type
_entity.pdbx_description
1 polymer ?
#
loop_
_entity_poly.entity_id
_entity_poly.type
_entity_poly.pdbx_seq_one_letter_code
_entity_poly.pdbx_strand_id
1 'polypeptide(L)'
;VVAGVFGLEADGTIGPDTEPGMELHGKYVFLSEGARGSLSKEIIAKYNLDADCDVPKFGLGMKEIWEVKPENHSEGEVTHTMGWPLGWKNGGGSFVYHLDNNQVYVGYIVDLNYKNPHLFPYMEFQRFKHHPKIAKLLEGGKRVAYGARVVTKGGFQSMPQAAFPGGALLGCSVGLVNLPRIKGNHNAMHSGIEAAEAAFVAIQAGRQGDVLDDYVTALRNGPVGKDLK
;
A
#
# COMPACT_ATOMS: atom_id res chain seq x y z
N VAL A 1 -19.54 -10.48 -4.92
CA VAL A 1 -18.19 -10.93 -4.50
C VAL A 1 -18.36 -12.24 -3.71
N VAL A 2 -17.55 -13.23 -4.02
CA VAL A 2 -17.45 -14.47 -3.25
C VAL A 2 -16.23 -14.38 -2.33
N ALA A 3 -16.39 -14.71 -1.06
CA ALA A 3 -15.33 -14.68 -0.07
C ALA A 3 -15.32 -15.97 0.77
N GLY A 4 -14.12 -16.39 1.21
CA GLY A 4 -13.97 -17.51 2.12
C GLY A 4 -14.17 -18.90 1.49
N VAL A 5 -13.78 -19.08 0.23
CA VAL A 5 -13.70 -20.42 -0.38
C VAL A 5 -12.44 -21.11 0.16
N PHE A 6 -12.59 -22.33 0.70
CA PHE A 6 -11.51 -23.13 1.24
C PHE A 6 -11.45 -24.50 0.56
N GLY A 7 -10.31 -25.18 0.69
CA GLY A 7 -10.14 -26.55 0.21
C GLY A 7 -10.13 -26.73 -1.30
N LEU A 8 -9.77 -25.68 -2.07
CA LEU A 8 -9.53 -25.84 -3.49
C LEU A 8 -8.28 -26.71 -3.74
N GLU A 9 -8.32 -27.51 -4.81
CA GLU A 9 -7.14 -28.23 -5.28
C GLU A 9 -6.02 -27.28 -5.70
N ALA A 10 -4.80 -27.79 -5.84
CA ALA A 10 -3.63 -26.98 -6.17
C ALA A 10 -3.73 -26.23 -7.51
N ASP A 11 -4.53 -26.73 -8.43
CA ASP A 11 -4.84 -26.08 -9.72
C ASP A 11 -6.03 -25.10 -9.64
N GLY A 12 -6.64 -24.93 -8.46
CA GLY A 12 -7.77 -24.04 -8.23
C GLY A 12 -9.14 -24.68 -8.53
N THR A 13 -9.21 -25.97 -8.84
CA THR A 13 -10.46 -26.67 -9.08
C THR A 13 -11.17 -27.06 -7.78
N ILE A 14 -12.47 -27.35 -7.89
CA ILE A 14 -13.30 -27.81 -6.78
C ILE A 14 -12.98 -29.27 -6.50
N GLY A 15 -12.50 -29.56 -5.29
CA GLY A 15 -12.24 -30.90 -4.78
C GLY A 15 -13.31 -31.37 -3.77
N PRO A 16 -13.15 -32.60 -3.27
CA PRO A 16 -14.12 -33.18 -2.30
C PRO A 16 -14.21 -32.44 -0.98
N ASP A 17 -13.12 -31.77 -0.58
CA ASP A 17 -13.03 -31.01 0.67
C ASP A 17 -13.27 -29.50 0.46
N THR A 18 -13.75 -29.10 -0.72
CA THR A 18 -14.01 -27.67 -1.00
C THR A 18 -15.27 -27.20 -0.28
N GLU A 19 -15.09 -26.18 0.55
CA GLU A 19 -16.19 -25.45 1.17
C GLU A 19 -16.54 -24.21 0.34
N PRO A 20 -17.81 -24.04 -0.10
CA PRO A 20 -18.22 -22.85 -0.82
C PRO A 20 -18.12 -21.61 0.08
N GLY A 21 -17.63 -20.52 -0.48
CA GLY A 21 -17.59 -19.25 0.22
C GLY A 21 -18.96 -18.59 0.32
N MET A 22 -18.97 -17.46 1.01
CA MET A 22 -20.16 -16.62 1.16
C MET A 22 -20.25 -15.63 0.00
N GLU A 23 -21.44 -15.50 -0.60
CA GLU A 23 -21.70 -14.44 -1.58
C GLU A 23 -22.15 -13.16 -0.88
N LEU A 24 -21.45 -12.06 -1.15
CA LEU A 24 -21.80 -10.74 -0.66
C LEU A 24 -22.33 -9.88 -1.83
N HIS A 25 -23.59 -9.48 -1.74
CA HIS A 25 -24.27 -8.65 -2.73
C HIS A 25 -24.35 -7.21 -2.24
N GLY A 26 -24.06 -6.26 -3.15
CA GLY A 26 -24.15 -4.82 -2.87
C GLY A 26 -24.46 -4.05 -4.16
N LYS A 27 -24.94 -2.82 -4.04
CA LYS A 27 -25.18 -1.95 -5.19
C LYS A 27 -23.88 -1.53 -5.87
N TYR A 28 -22.83 -1.35 -5.09
CA TYR A 28 -21.44 -1.14 -5.52
C TYR A 28 -20.48 -1.88 -4.61
N VAL A 29 -19.31 -2.24 -5.13
CA VAL A 29 -18.23 -2.91 -4.41
C VAL A 29 -16.98 -2.03 -4.44
N PHE A 30 -16.39 -1.78 -3.28
CA PHE A 30 -15.16 -1.02 -3.15
C PHE A 30 -13.99 -1.93 -2.81
N LEU A 31 -12.93 -1.89 -3.63
CA LEU A 31 -11.74 -2.70 -3.44
C LEU A 31 -10.59 -1.84 -2.86
N SER A 32 -10.31 -2.03 -1.59
CA SER A 32 -9.24 -1.36 -0.85
C SER A 32 -8.17 -2.35 -0.35
N GLU A 33 -7.78 -3.29 -1.22
CA GLU A 33 -6.92 -4.43 -0.88
C GLU A 33 -5.42 -4.10 -0.85
N GLY A 34 -5.06 -2.84 -1.07
CA GLY A 34 -3.67 -2.41 -1.13
C GLY A 34 -3.02 -2.63 -2.50
N ALA A 35 -1.70 -2.64 -2.53
CA ALA A 35 -0.92 -2.60 -3.77
C ALA A 35 -1.06 -3.85 -4.67
N ARG A 36 -1.45 -4.99 -4.12
CA ARG A 36 -1.56 -6.26 -4.85
C ARG A 36 -2.76 -7.08 -4.37
N GLY A 37 -3.91 -6.45 -4.35
CA GLY A 37 -5.17 -7.11 -4.03
C GLY A 37 -5.51 -8.22 -5.03
N SER A 38 -6.06 -9.32 -4.56
CA SER A 38 -6.44 -10.45 -5.43
C SER A 38 -7.56 -10.06 -6.39
N LEU A 39 -8.65 -9.51 -5.86
CA LEU A 39 -9.78 -9.04 -6.68
C LEU A 39 -9.41 -7.82 -7.51
N SER A 40 -8.62 -6.90 -6.99
CA SER A 40 -8.16 -5.71 -7.73
C SER A 40 -7.42 -6.09 -9.00
N LYS A 41 -6.54 -7.10 -8.96
CA LYS A 41 -5.82 -7.61 -10.16
C LYS A 41 -6.77 -8.20 -11.19
N GLU A 42 -7.74 -8.98 -10.75
CA GLU A 42 -8.73 -9.60 -11.64
C GLU A 42 -9.61 -8.54 -12.31
N ILE A 43 -10.06 -7.55 -11.55
CA ILE A 43 -10.89 -6.45 -12.05
C ILE A 43 -10.12 -5.55 -13.02
N ILE A 44 -8.88 -5.19 -12.68
CA ILE A 44 -8.01 -4.41 -13.57
C ILE A 44 -7.84 -5.14 -14.91
N ALA A 45 -7.52 -6.43 -14.89
CA ALA A 45 -7.38 -7.23 -16.11
C ALA A 45 -8.69 -7.39 -16.87
N LYS A 46 -9.80 -7.67 -16.16
CA LYS A 46 -11.12 -7.90 -16.76
C LYS A 46 -11.64 -6.69 -17.53
N TYR A 47 -11.43 -5.49 -16.98
CA TYR A 47 -11.93 -4.24 -17.58
C TYR A 47 -10.84 -3.42 -18.27
N ASN A 48 -9.59 -3.96 -18.34
CA ASN A 48 -8.44 -3.31 -18.96
C ASN A 48 -8.21 -1.88 -18.40
N LEU A 49 -8.32 -1.74 -17.08
CA LEU A 49 -8.31 -0.43 -16.40
C LEU A 49 -6.96 0.28 -16.45
N ASP A 50 -5.88 -0.43 -16.74
CA ASP A 50 -4.50 0.06 -16.81
C ASP A 50 -3.99 0.32 -18.23
N ALA A 51 -4.87 0.27 -19.25
CA ALA A 51 -4.50 0.43 -20.64
C ALA A 51 -3.84 1.78 -20.96
N ASP A 52 -4.31 2.84 -20.32
CA ASP A 52 -3.92 4.23 -20.61
C ASP A 52 -3.03 4.86 -19.51
N CYS A 53 -2.37 4.03 -18.70
CA CYS A 53 -1.48 4.52 -17.66
C CYS A 53 -0.09 3.88 -17.73
N ASP A 54 0.89 4.55 -17.10
CA ASP A 54 2.24 4.01 -17.00
C ASP A 54 2.28 2.79 -16.09
N VAL A 55 3.24 1.90 -16.32
CA VAL A 55 3.45 0.72 -15.46
C VAL A 55 3.75 1.17 -14.03
N PRO A 56 2.98 0.69 -13.04
CA PRO A 56 3.19 1.07 -11.66
C PRO A 56 4.53 0.55 -11.13
N LYS A 57 5.16 1.33 -10.26
CA LYS A 57 6.31 0.90 -9.47
C LYS A 57 5.88 0.47 -8.09
N PHE A 58 6.66 -0.44 -7.51
CA PHE A 58 6.39 -0.96 -6.17
C PHE A 58 7.59 -0.78 -5.26
N GLY A 59 7.32 -0.51 -3.99
CA GLY A 59 8.31 -0.50 -2.93
C GLY A 59 7.93 -1.50 -1.85
N LEU A 60 8.91 -2.28 -1.40
CA LEU A 60 8.74 -3.15 -0.24
C LEU A 60 9.17 -2.38 1.01
N GLY A 61 8.22 -2.09 1.89
CA GLY A 61 8.49 -1.54 3.21
C GLY A 61 8.52 -2.64 4.26
N MET A 62 9.63 -2.72 4.98
CA MET A 62 9.80 -3.57 6.15
C MET A 62 9.93 -2.69 7.38
N LYS A 63 9.32 -3.05 8.48
CA LYS A 63 9.41 -2.31 9.73
C LYS A 63 9.49 -3.22 10.93
N GLU A 64 10.15 -2.72 11.96
CA GLU A 64 10.23 -3.34 13.27
C GLU A 64 9.87 -2.30 14.34
N ILE A 65 9.31 -2.78 15.44
CA ILE A 65 9.07 -2.00 16.65
C ILE A 65 10.05 -2.52 17.70
N TRP A 66 10.80 -1.61 18.29
CA TRP A 66 11.78 -1.89 19.31
C TRP A 66 11.44 -1.15 20.59
N GLU A 67 11.52 -1.83 21.72
CA GLU A 67 11.67 -1.20 23.03
C GLU A 67 13.14 -0.94 23.24
N VAL A 68 13.53 0.34 23.36
CA VAL A 68 14.91 0.76 23.53
C VAL A 68 15.15 1.26 24.95
N LYS A 69 16.42 1.40 25.31
CA LYS A 69 16.78 1.97 26.61
C LYS A 69 16.35 3.44 26.68
N PRO A 70 15.87 3.93 27.86
CA PRO A 70 15.46 5.32 28.01
C PRO A 70 16.51 6.34 27.58
N GLU A 71 17.79 6.07 27.84
CA GLU A 71 18.90 6.94 27.45
C GLU A 71 19.14 7.06 25.95
N ASN A 72 18.58 6.12 25.16
CA ASN A 72 18.64 6.13 23.71
C ASN A 72 17.33 6.63 23.08
N HIS A 73 16.35 7.05 23.87
CA HIS A 73 15.04 7.44 23.40
C HIS A 73 14.85 8.97 23.42
N SER A 74 14.17 9.48 22.39
CA SER A 74 13.80 10.90 22.26
C SER A 74 12.38 10.98 21.71
N GLU A 75 11.37 10.93 22.60
CA GLU A 75 9.96 10.92 22.19
C GLU A 75 9.63 12.04 21.21
N GLY A 76 8.94 11.69 20.12
CA GLY A 76 8.56 12.61 19.05
C GLY A 76 9.64 12.87 18.01
N GLU A 77 10.87 12.37 18.19
CA GLU A 77 11.91 12.49 17.17
C GLU A 77 11.57 11.65 15.94
N VAL A 78 11.71 12.28 14.76
CA VAL A 78 11.47 11.66 13.45
C VAL A 78 12.71 11.84 12.59
N THR A 79 13.31 10.75 12.18
CA THR A 79 14.46 10.73 11.27
C THR A 79 14.12 9.97 10.00
N HIS A 80 14.45 10.57 8.85
CA HIS A 80 14.43 9.89 7.55
C HIS A 80 15.84 9.82 6.99
N THR A 81 16.19 8.71 6.34
CA THR A 81 17.46 8.56 5.64
C THR A 81 17.28 8.01 4.24
N MET A 82 18.26 8.24 3.39
CA MET A 82 18.33 7.71 2.04
C MET A 82 19.77 7.35 1.66
N GLY A 83 19.94 6.53 0.63
CA GLY A 83 21.23 6.14 0.10
C GLY A 83 21.74 4.83 0.68
N TRP A 84 22.53 4.88 1.73
CA TRP A 84 23.11 3.67 2.32
C TRP A 84 22.06 2.82 3.06
N PRO A 85 22.11 1.45 2.93
CA PRO A 85 23.05 0.61 2.21
C PRO A 85 22.77 0.43 0.72
N LEU A 86 21.64 0.93 0.19
CA LEU A 86 21.24 0.74 -1.21
C LEU A 86 22.10 1.51 -2.23
N GLY A 87 22.74 2.61 -1.79
CA GLY A 87 23.40 3.54 -2.70
C GLY A 87 22.40 4.38 -3.52
N TRP A 88 22.93 5.27 -4.36
CA TRP A 88 22.11 6.25 -5.09
C TRP A 88 21.41 5.70 -6.35
N LYS A 89 21.78 4.49 -6.78
CA LYS A 89 21.21 3.86 -7.98
C LYS A 89 19.93 3.07 -7.72
N ASN A 90 19.65 2.79 -6.46
CA ASN A 90 18.47 2.04 -6.04
C ASN A 90 17.58 2.96 -5.20
N GLY A 91 16.31 3.05 -5.57
CA GLY A 91 15.33 3.80 -4.78
C GLY A 91 15.04 3.09 -3.45
N GLY A 92 14.76 3.91 -2.45
CA GLY A 92 14.45 3.45 -1.10
C GLY A 92 14.96 4.41 -0.05
N GLY A 93 14.88 4.00 1.19
CA GLY A 93 15.29 4.81 2.33
C GLY A 93 14.77 4.23 3.63
N SER A 94 14.93 4.98 4.71
CA SER A 94 14.47 4.54 6.02
C SER A 94 13.68 5.61 6.76
N PHE A 95 12.97 5.17 7.77
CA PHE A 95 12.45 6.03 8.80
C PHE A 95 12.76 5.46 10.18
N VAL A 96 12.95 6.36 11.15
CA VAL A 96 13.07 6.05 12.57
C VAL A 96 12.15 7.01 13.31
N TYR A 97 11.15 6.49 14.00
CA TYR A 97 10.16 7.26 14.74
C TYR A 97 10.21 6.86 16.20
N HIS A 98 10.48 7.83 17.08
CA HIS A 98 10.43 7.64 18.51
C HIS A 98 9.01 7.93 19.02
N LEU A 99 8.34 6.88 19.48
CA LEU A 99 6.99 6.93 20.01
C LEU A 99 7.04 7.02 21.56
N ASP A 100 5.86 6.94 22.17
CA ASP A 100 5.73 6.81 23.63
C ASP A 100 6.32 5.48 24.16
N ASN A 101 6.43 5.35 25.47
CA ASN A 101 6.85 4.13 26.17
C ASN A 101 8.21 3.55 25.71
N ASN A 102 9.19 4.39 25.38
CA ASN A 102 10.49 4.00 24.86
C ASN A 102 10.43 3.12 23.59
N GLN A 103 9.36 3.21 22.83
CA GLN A 103 9.22 2.49 21.57
C GLN A 103 9.81 3.29 20.41
N VAL A 104 10.51 2.57 19.55
CA VAL A 104 11.06 3.12 18.30
C VAL A 104 10.60 2.27 17.13
N TYR A 105 10.00 2.91 16.12
CA TYR A 105 9.69 2.29 14.84
C TYR A 105 10.87 2.49 13.90
N VAL A 106 11.48 1.39 13.49
CA VAL A 106 12.54 1.37 12.49
C VAL A 106 12.01 0.75 11.23
N GLY A 107 11.98 1.49 10.14
CA GLY A 107 11.51 1.00 8.86
C GLY A 107 12.51 1.22 7.74
N TYR A 108 12.48 0.33 6.76
CA TYR A 108 13.33 0.37 5.58
C TYR A 108 12.56 0.01 4.34
N ILE A 109 12.66 0.85 3.32
CA ILE A 109 11.96 0.69 2.06
C ILE A 109 12.97 0.39 0.96
N VAL A 110 12.66 -0.60 0.12
CA VAL A 110 13.43 -0.94 -1.08
C VAL A 110 12.50 -0.92 -2.28
N ASP A 111 12.85 -0.14 -3.30
CA ASP A 111 12.13 -0.15 -4.57
C ASP A 111 12.40 -1.46 -5.30
N LEU A 112 11.34 -2.14 -5.76
CA LEU A 112 11.44 -3.49 -6.32
C LEU A 112 11.91 -3.53 -7.78
N ASN A 113 12.21 -2.38 -8.37
CA ASN A 113 12.78 -2.28 -9.72
C ASN A 113 14.32 -2.23 -9.72
N TYR A 114 14.98 -2.68 -8.66
CA TYR A 114 16.43 -2.79 -8.59
C TYR A 114 16.98 -3.73 -9.67
N LYS A 115 18.16 -3.40 -10.20
CA LYS A 115 18.80 -4.16 -11.31
C LYS A 115 19.74 -5.25 -10.82
N ASN A 116 20.19 -5.19 -9.56
CA ASN A 116 21.13 -6.18 -9.02
C ASN A 116 20.36 -7.43 -8.56
N PRO A 117 20.48 -8.58 -9.23
CA PRO A 117 19.76 -9.81 -8.85
C PRO A 117 20.18 -10.37 -7.49
N HIS A 118 21.33 -9.94 -6.97
CA HIS A 118 21.84 -10.37 -5.65
C HIS A 118 21.37 -9.45 -4.52
N LEU A 119 20.64 -8.38 -4.82
CA LEU A 119 20.07 -7.52 -3.78
C LEU A 119 18.92 -8.26 -3.11
N PHE A 120 19.03 -8.41 -1.80
CA PHE A 120 17.99 -9.03 -0.98
C PHE A 120 17.44 -8.01 0.03
N PRO A 121 16.23 -7.49 -0.16
CA PRO A 121 15.69 -6.38 0.63
C PRO A 121 15.79 -6.56 2.15
N TYR A 122 15.49 -7.76 2.65
CA TYR A 122 15.59 -8.06 4.07
C TYR A 122 17.03 -7.92 4.60
N MET A 123 18.02 -8.40 3.84
CA MET A 123 19.43 -8.26 4.24
C MET A 123 19.89 -6.81 4.19
N GLU A 124 19.40 -6.01 3.26
CA GLU A 124 19.69 -4.57 3.23
C GLU A 124 19.10 -3.86 4.48
N PHE A 125 17.92 -4.29 4.95
CA PHE A 125 17.40 -3.80 6.22
C PHE A 125 18.25 -4.24 7.42
N GLN A 126 18.78 -5.49 7.43
CA GLN A 126 19.71 -5.90 8.47
C GLN A 126 21.00 -5.05 8.44
N ARG A 127 21.58 -4.84 7.25
CA ARG A 127 22.76 -3.96 7.08
C ARG A 127 22.49 -2.54 7.58
N PHE A 128 21.31 -1.98 7.28
CA PHE A 128 20.90 -0.67 7.77
C PHE A 128 20.94 -0.59 9.29
N LYS A 129 20.48 -1.60 10.00
CA LYS A 129 20.51 -1.63 11.47
C LYS A 129 21.93 -1.68 12.05
N HIS A 130 22.93 -2.10 11.27
CA HIS A 130 24.35 -2.05 11.66
C HIS A 130 25.02 -0.70 11.40
N HIS A 131 24.30 0.29 10.85
CA HIS A 131 24.85 1.65 10.80
C HIS A 131 25.12 2.17 12.22
N PRO A 132 26.29 2.78 12.51
CA PRO A 132 26.69 3.13 13.89
C PRO A 132 25.63 3.87 14.71
N LYS A 133 24.93 4.83 14.11
CA LYS A 133 23.85 5.56 14.78
C LYS A 133 22.65 4.68 15.12
N ILE A 134 22.26 3.81 14.19
CA ILE A 134 21.10 2.92 14.38
C ILE A 134 21.44 1.80 15.34
N ALA A 135 22.64 1.20 15.22
CA ALA A 135 23.11 0.18 16.13
C ALA A 135 23.16 0.69 17.59
N LYS A 136 23.67 1.91 17.80
CA LYS A 136 23.68 2.55 19.11
C LYS A 136 22.27 2.77 19.67
N LEU A 137 21.32 3.23 18.83
CA LEU A 137 19.93 3.41 19.22
C LEU A 137 19.30 2.10 19.71
N LEU A 138 19.57 1.00 19.01
CA LEU A 138 18.97 -0.31 19.28
C LEU A 138 19.75 -1.14 20.30
N GLU A 139 20.91 -0.66 20.78
CA GLU A 139 21.79 -1.39 21.70
C GLU A 139 21.09 -1.74 23.02
N GLY A 140 21.03 -3.04 23.31
CA GLY A 140 20.35 -3.56 24.49
C GLY A 140 18.83 -3.44 24.46
N GLY A 141 18.27 -3.02 23.33
CA GLY A 141 16.83 -3.01 23.09
C GLY A 141 16.27 -4.38 22.73
N LYS A 142 14.96 -4.49 22.74
CA LYS A 142 14.20 -5.71 22.38
C LYS A 142 13.25 -5.41 21.23
N ARG A 143 13.33 -6.21 20.15
CA ARG A 143 12.32 -6.17 19.10
C ARG A 143 11.02 -6.81 19.58
N VAL A 144 9.93 -6.05 19.57
CA VAL A 144 8.61 -6.51 20.06
C VAL A 144 7.64 -6.85 18.95
N ALA A 145 7.80 -6.24 17.76
CA ALA A 145 6.97 -6.56 16.60
C ALA A 145 7.72 -6.31 15.29
N TYR A 146 7.23 -6.91 14.21
CA TYR A 146 7.74 -6.68 12.86
C TYR A 146 6.66 -6.92 11.82
N GLY A 147 6.86 -6.38 10.62
CA GLY A 147 5.98 -6.61 9.47
C GLY A 147 6.53 -6.03 8.20
N ALA A 148 5.96 -6.47 7.09
CA ALA A 148 6.29 -5.94 5.77
C ALA A 148 5.03 -5.76 4.93
N ARG A 149 5.04 -4.74 4.07
CA ARG A 149 3.99 -4.49 3.08
C ARG A 149 4.60 -3.87 1.83
N VAL A 150 3.99 -4.21 0.70
CA VAL A 150 4.27 -3.55 -0.57
C VAL A 150 3.36 -2.32 -0.69
N VAL A 151 3.91 -1.24 -1.23
CA VAL A 151 3.16 -0.03 -1.59
C VAL A 151 3.35 0.26 -3.08
N THR A 152 2.33 0.82 -3.71
CA THR A 152 2.38 1.25 -5.11
C THR A 152 2.95 2.67 -5.18
N LYS A 153 3.97 2.87 -6.00
CA LYS A 153 4.77 4.11 -6.06
C LYS A 153 4.75 4.80 -7.41
N GLY A 154 3.87 4.45 -8.30
CA GLY A 154 3.91 4.95 -9.67
C GLY A 154 3.60 6.44 -9.85
N GLY A 155 2.88 7.05 -8.91
CA GLY A 155 2.42 8.43 -9.00
C GLY A 155 1.18 8.59 -9.91
N PHE A 156 0.83 9.86 -10.20
CA PHE A 156 -0.39 10.22 -10.93
C PHE A 156 -0.51 9.54 -12.31
N GLN A 157 0.59 9.45 -13.05
CA GLN A 157 0.61 8.88 -14.40
C GLN A 157 0.44 7.36 -14.46
N SER A 158 0.64 6.66 -13.35
CA SER A 158 0.42 5.20 -13.27
C SER A 158 -0.88 4.81 -12.57
N MET A 159 -1.76 5.78 -12.35
CA MET A 159 -3.09 5.51 -11.81
C MET A 159 -3.97 4.85 -12.88
N PRO A 160 -4.46 3.63 -12.67
CA PRO A 160 -5.44 3.01 -13.55
C PRO A 160 -6.78 3.77 -13.49
N GLN A 161 -7.70 3.41 -14.36
CA GLN A 161 -9.09 3.84 -14.24
C GLN A 161 -9.63 3.37 -12.88
N ALA A 162 -10.04 4.32 -12.04
CA ALA A 162 -10.36 4.03 -10.64
C ALA A 162 -11.76 3.42 -10.44
N ALA A 163 -12.66 3.54 -11.42
CA ALA A 163 -14.00 2.96 -11.36
C ALA A 163 -14.23 1.96 -12.49
N PHE A 164 -15.08 0.99 -12.22
CA PHE A 164 -15.50 -0.06 -13.14
C PHE A 164 -17.00 -0.32 -12.94
N PRO A 165 -17.69 -1.00 -13.87
CA PRO A 165 -19.10 -1.31 -13.71
C PRO A 165 -19.38 -2.05 -12.40
N GLY A 166 -20.12 -1.42 -11.50
CA GLY A 166 -20.48 -1.95 -10.18
C GLY A 166 -19.48 -1.74 -9.07
N GLY A 167 -18.42 -0.90 -9.27
CA GLY A 167 -17.50 -0.64 -8.18
C GLY A 167 -16.34 0.31 -8.45
N ALA A 168 -15.46 0.41 -7.46
CA ALA A 168 -14.27 1.27 -7.53
C ALA A 168 -13.07 0.68 -6.78
N LEU A 169 -11.87 1.06 -7.24
CA LEU A 169 -10.60 0.83 -6.59
C LEU A 169 -10.26 2.01 -5.67
N LEU A 170 -9.74 1.73 -4.47
CA LEU A 170 -9.40 2.74 -3.47
C LEU A 170 -7.95 2.64 -2.98
N GLY A 171 -7.39 3.74 -2.53
CA GLY A 171 -6.08 3.77 -1.87
C GLY A 171 -4.95 3.20 -2.74
N CYS A 172 -4.14 2.30 -2.18
CA CYS A 172 -3.02 1.68 -2.91
C CYS A 172 -3.46 0.73 -4.04
N SER A 173 -4.74 0.32 -4.10
CA SER A 173 -5.26 -0.41 -5.27
C SER A 173 -5.27 0.47 -6.53
N VAL A 174 -5.34 1.80 -6.37
CA VAL A 174 -5.21 2.82 -7.43
C VAL A 174 -3.80 3.40 -7.50
N GLY A 175 -2.96 3.20 -6.48
CA GLY A 175 -1.60 3.74 -6.46
C GLY A 175 -1.47 5.17 -5.93
N LEU A 176 -2.19 5.54 -4.87
CA LEU A 176 -2.31 6.91 -4.37
C LEU A 176 -1.21 7.36 -3.39
N VAL A 177 -0.07 6.69 -3.34
CA VAL A 177 1.04 7.10 -2.48
C VAL A 177 1.72 8.35 -3.06
N ASN A 178 1.77 9.43 -2.27
CA ASN A 178 2.62 10.59 -2.58
C ASN A 178 4.06 10.22 -2.20
N LEU A 179 4.86 9.87 -3.19
CA LEU A 179 6.22 9.40 -2.99
C LEU A 179 7.16 10.48 -2.41
N PRO A 180 7.17 11.74 -2.89
CA PRO A 180 8.00 12.79 -2.30
C PRO A 180 7.73 13.02 -0.81
N ARG A 181 6.49 12.89 -0.38
CA ARG A 181 6.10 13.01 1.03
C ARG A 181 6.24 11.71 1.82
N ILE A 182 6.44 10.57 1.15
CA ILE A 182 6.48 9.23 1.77
C ILE A 182 5.15 8.92 2.50
N LYS A 183 4.04 9.44 2.02
CA LYS A 183 2.73 9.34 2.66
C LYS A 183 1.65 8.97 1.64
N GLY A 184 0.72 8.09 2.06
CA GLY A 184 -0.40 7.65 1.24
C GLY A 184 -1.73 7.57 1.99
N ASN A 185 -1.70 7.60 3.33
CA ASN A 185 -2.90 7.39 4.15
C ASN A 185 -3.97 8.47 3.89
N HIS A 186 -3.57 9.74 3.80
CA HIS A 186 -4.49 10.85 3.53
C HIS A 186 -5.18 10.69 2.17
N ASN A 187 -4.43 10.33 1.12
CA ASN A 187 -4.99 10.09 -0.22
C ASN A 187 -5.90 8.86 -0.23
N ALA A 188 -5.54 7.80 0.49
CA ALA A 188 -6.39 6.61 0.62
C ALA A 188 -7.72 6.94 1.31
N MET A 189 -7.70 7.73 2.41
CA MET A 189 -8.91 8.19 3.08
C MET A 189 -9.76 9.09 2.19
N HIS A 190 -9.17 10.06 1.50
CA HIS A 190 -9.88 10.91 0.54
C HIS A 190 -10.51 10.10 -0.59
N SER A 191 -9.82 9.11 -1.15
CA SER A 191 -10.41 8.24 -2.18
C SER A 191 -11.64 7.49 -1.67
N GLY A 192 -11.63 7.07 -0.40
CA GLY A 192 -12.78 6.44 0.24
C GLY A 192 -13.97 7.39 0.41
N ILE A 193 -13.71 8.62 0.84
CA ILE A 193 -14.74 9.66 0.97
C ILE A 193 -15.38 9.97 -0.40
N GLU A 194 -14.56 10.27 -1.40
CA GLU A 194 -15.03 10.62 -2.75
C GLU A 194 -15.81 9.48 -3.42
N ALA A 195 -15.38 8.22 -3.23
CA ALA A 195 -16.09 7.06 -3.75
C ALA A 195 -17.44 6.84 -3.03
N ALA A 196 -17.47 7.05 -1.71
CA ALA A 196 -18.70 6.92 -0.93
C ALA A 196 -19.74 7.99 -1.32
N GLU A 197 -19.32 9.23 -1.49
CA GLU A 197 -20.18 10.32 -1.94
C GLU A 197 -20.73 10.06 -3.35
N ALA A 198 -19.88 9.65 -4.30
CA ALA A 198 -20.32 9.33 -5.66
C ALA A 198 -21.32 8.16 -5.68
N ALA A 199 -21.07 7.11 -4.90
CA ALA A 199 -22.00 6.00 -4.79
C ALA A 199 -23.32 6.40 -4.10
N PHE A 200 -23.26 7.23 -3.07
CA PHE A 200 -24.46 7.73 -2.41
C PHE A 200 -25.35 8.49 -3.38
N VAL A 201 -24.78 9.43 -4.14
CA VAL A 201 -25.52 10.21 -5.14
C VAL A 201 -26.12 9.29 -6.22
N ALA A 202 -25.34 8.32 -6.72
CA ALA A 202 -25.83 7.36 -7.70
C ALA A 202 -27.02 6.52 -7.17
N ILE A 203 -26.91 6.04 -5.93
CA ILE A 203 -27.97 5.23 -5.29
C ILE A 203 -29.23 6.08 -5.05
N GLN A 204 -29.10 7.34 -4.63
CA GLN A 204 -30.25 8.25 -4.47
C GLN A 204 -30.95 8.54 -5.81
N ALA A 205 -30.19 8.56 -6.90
CA ALA A 205 -30.72 8.68 -8.26
C ALA A 205 -31.28 7.36 -8.84
N GLY A 206 -31.37 6.28 -8.05
CA GLY A 206 -31.88 4.97 -8.47
C GLY A 206 -30.90 4.15 -9.32
N ARG A 207 -29.62 4.60 -9.42
CA ARG A 207 -28.58 3.87 -10.19
C ARG A 207 -27.88 2.83 -9.31
N GLN A 208 -27.45 1.74 -9.94
CA GLN A 208 -26.61 0.71 -9.32
C GLN A 208 -25.88 -0.10 -10.40
N GLY A 209 -24.70 -0.60 -10.09
CA GLY A 209 -23.96 -1.48 -10.98
C GLY A 209 -23.33 -0.80 -12.20
N ASP A 210 -23.46 0.51 -12.34
CA ASP A 210 -22.83 1.33 -13.39
C ASP A 210 -21.44 1.84 -12.97
N VAL A 211 -20.80 2.62 -13.82
CA VAL A 211 -19.51 3.25 -13.54
C VAL A 211 -19.72 4.54 -12.75
N LEU A 212 -18.93 4.74 -11.71
CA LEU A 212 -18.94 5.95 -10.88
C LEU A 212 -17.99 7.02 -11.48
N ASP A 213 -18.39 7.64 -12.60
CA ASP A 213 -17.59 8.66 -13.30
C ASP A 213 -17.32 9.90 -12.42
N ASP A 214 -18.27 10.25 -11.56
CA ASP A 214 -18.10 11.35 -10.61
C ASP A 214 -16.94 11.08 -9.65
N TYR A 215 -16.76 9.85 -9.20
CA TYR A 215 -15.60 9.44 -8.39
C TYR A 215 -14.30 9.62 -9.16
N VAL A 216 -14.22 9.16 -10.41
CA VAL A 216 -13.01 9.29 -11.24
C VAL A 216 -12.64 10.76 -11.41
N THR A 217 -13.64 11.60 -11.66
CA THR A 217 -13.48 13.05 -11.82
C THR A 217 -12.99 13.70 -10.53
N ALA A 218 -13.63 13.40 -9.40
CA ALA A 218 -13.26 13.91 -8.08
C ALA A 218 -11.84 13.49 -7.71
N LEU A 219 -11.49 12.22 -7.87
CA LEU A 219 -10.18 11.69 -7.58
C LEU A 219 -9.06 12.38 -8.38
N ARG A 220 -9.25 12.60 -9.68
CA ARG A 220 -8.24 13.20 -10.57
C ARG A 220 -8.12 14.71 -10.45
N ASN A 221 -9.20 15.41 -10.16
CA ASN A 221 -9.26 16.88 -10.12
C ASN A 221 -9.37 17.45 -8.70
N GLY A 222 -9.71 16.62 -7.73
CA GLY A 222 -9.85 16.97 -6.33
C GLY A 222 -8.51 16.99 -5.56
N PRO A 223 -8.57 16.90 -4.22
CA PRO A 223 -7.39 16.96 -3.35
C PRO A 223 -6.33 15.93 -3.69
N VAL A 224 -6.73 14.68 -3.99
CA VAL A 224 -5.81 13.58 -4.31
C VAL A 224 -5.03 13.87 -5.60
N GLY A 225 -5.73 14.24 -6.67
CA GLY A 225 -5.07 14.55 -7.94
C GLY A 225 -4.14 15.75 -7.85
N LYS A 226 -4.48 16.75 -7.04
CA LYS A 226 -3.61 17.93 -6.78
C LYS A 226 -2.38 17.57 -5.95
N ASP A 227 -2.51 16.63 -5.02
CA ASP A 227 -1.39 16.18 -4.18
C ASP A 227 -0.38 15.29 -4.96
N LEU A 228 -0.86 14.59 -6.00
CA LEU A 228 -0.04 13.67 -6.79
C LEU A 228 0.58 14.29 -8.05
N LYS A 229 0.11 15.46 -8.50
CA LYS A 229 0.67 16.22 -9.63
C LYS A 229 1.83 17.10 -9.20
#